data_a6e313b7af6d4f56f72a7d82c1bc5da9
#
_entry.id   a6e313b7af6d4f56f72a7d82c1bc5da9
#
_cell.length_a   1.000
_cell.length_b   1.000
_cell.length_c   1.000
_cell.angle_alpha   90.00
_cell.angle_beta   90.00
_cell.angle_gamma   90.00
#
_symmetry.space_group_name_H-M   'P 1'
#
loop_
_entity.id
_entity.type
_entity.pdbx_description
1 polymer ?
#
loop_
_entity_poly.entity_id
_entity_poly.type
_entity_poly.pdbx_seq_one_letter_code
_entity_poly.pdbx_strand_id
1 'polypeptide(L)'
;MLYLGFERPSAIQQRAIKPIIQGRDIIAQSQSGTGKTAVFSIGILQVLDTSSNETQALTLSPTRELAEQTQKVVLALGDFMNVQCHACIGGKSIGEDIRRLDYGVQVVSGTPGRVFDMIRRRNLRTKNLKMLVIDEADEMLNKGFKEQIYDIYRYLPPSTQVVLVSATLPQEVLDMTSKFMNDPVKVLVKRDELTLEGIKQFFVAVEKEEWKFDTLCDLYDTLTITQAVIFCNTKKKVDWLASKMREANFTVSAMHGDMPQKERDAIMEEFRSGGSRVLIATDVWGRGIDVQQVSLVINYDLPNNRELYIHRIGRSGRFGRKGVAINFVKSDDIRILRDIEQYYSTQIDEMPMNVADLI
;
A
#
# COMPACT_ATOMS: atom_id res chain seq x y z
N MET A 1 9.18 -10.97 18.32
CA MET A 1 9.63 -10.52 16.99
C MET A 1 10.11 -11.66 16.10
N LEU A 2 10.91 -12.60 16.58
CA LEU A 2 11.36 -13.77 15.78
C LEU A 2 10.20 -14.59 15.19
N TYR A 3 9.11 -14.76 15.93
CA TYR A 3 7.89 -15.46 15.44
C TYR A 3 7.18 -14.76 14.28
N LEU A 4 7.49 -13.47 14.00
CA LEU A 4 6.93 -12.68 12.90
C LEU A 4 7.90 -12.55 11.72
N GLY A 5 8.98 -13.32 11.70
CA GLY A 5 9.97 -13.32 10.61
C GLY A 5 10.93 -12.12 10.60
N PHE A 6 10.99 -11.32 11.68
CA PHE A 6 11.96 -10.23 11.79
C PHE A 6 13.30 -10.75 12.32
N GLU A 7 14.28 -10.90 11.45
CA GLU A 7 15.63 -11.36 11.82
C GLU A 7 16.59 -10.19 12.08
N ARG A 8 16.61 -9.21 11.19
CA ARG A 8 17.43 -8.01 11.27
C ARG A 8 16.62 -6.76 10.90
N PRO A 9 16.84 -5.62 11.58
CA PRO A 9 16.14 -4.40 11.21
C PRO A 9 16.62 -3.87 9.85
N SER A 10 15.68 -3.49 9.00
CA SER A 10 15.97 -2.83 7.72
C SER A 10 16.54 -1.42 7.93
N ALA A 11 17.12 -0.81 6.87
CA ALA A 11 17.72 0.53 6.96
C ALA A 11 16.70 1.58 7.45
N ILE A 12 15.45 1.53 6.98
CA ILE A 12 14.40 2.44 7.43
C ILE A 12 14.04 2.21 8.90
N GLN A 13 13.98 0.96 9.35
CA GLN A 13 13.71 0.64 10.75
C GLN A 13 14.80 1.16 11.67
N GLN A 14 16.07 0.97 11.30
CA GLN A 14 17.22 1.47 12.09
C GLN A 14 17.22 2.99 12.24
N ARG A 15 16.81 3.73 11.19
CA ARG A 15 16.88 5.20 11.15
C ARG A 15 15.65 5.88 11.70
N ALA A 16 14.45 5.30 11.52
CA ALA A 16 13.19 5.98 11.84
C ALA A 16 12.60 5.58 13.20
N ILE A 17 12.79 4.36 13.71
CA ILE A 17 12.16 3.92 14.96
C ILE A 17 12.62 4.77 16.14
N LYS A 18 13.91 5.01 16.30
CA LYS A 18 14.45 5.78 17.44
C LYS A 18 13.90 7.20 17.50
N PRO A 19 13.93 8.02 16.43
CA PRO A 19 13.32 9.35 16.45
C PRO A 19 11.82 9.33 16.71
N ILE A 20 11.07 8.31 16.23
CA ILE A 20 9.64 8.18 16.54
C ILE A 20 9.43 8.01 18.05
N ILE A 21 10.17 7.12 18.69
CA ILE A 21 10.10 6.87 20.14
C ILE A 21 10.49 8.12 20.95
N GLN A 22 11.36 8.96 20.40
CA GLN A 22 11.77 10.22 21.01
C GLN A 22 10.74 11.36 20.87
N GLY A 23 9.58 11.08 20.26
CA GLY A 23 8.49 12.05 20.10
C GLY A 23 8.71 13.06 18.96
N ARG A 24 9.67 12.83 18.04
CA ARG A 24 9.93 13.72 16.91
C ARG A 24 8.94 13.44 15.78
N ASP A 25 8.50 14.49 15.10
CA ASP A 25 7.82 14.36 13.82
C ASP A 25 8.76 13.74 12.79
N ILE A 26 8.25 12.84 11.95
CA ILE A 26 9.05 12.05 11.01
C ILE A 26 8.45 12.09 9.61
N ILE A 27 9.31 12.30 8.62
CA ILE A 27 9.03 12.01 7.21
C ILE A 27 9.92 10.85 6.81
N ALA A 28 9.34 9.66 6.64
CA ALA A 28 10.06 8.44 6.34
C ALA A 28 9.74 7.95 4.91
N GLN A 29 10.75 7.97 4.05
CA GLN A 29 10.66 7.40 2.70
C GLN A 29 11.41 6.09 2.63
N SER A 30 10.78 5.06 2.09
CA SER A 30 11.43 3.78 1.84
C SER A 30 10.65 2.95 0.83
N GLN A 31 11.34 2.11 0.11
CA GLN A 31 10.76 1.19 -0.87
C GLN A 31 9.61 0.35 -0.27
N SER A 32 8.74 -0.14 -1.15
CA SER A 32 7.71 -1.12 -0.76
C SER A 32 8.36 -2.41 -0.26
N GLY A 33 7.78 -3.05 0.76
CA GLY A 33 8.30 -4.32 1.30
C GLY A 33 9.48 -4.18 2.28
N THR A 34 9.96 -2.98 2.59
CA THR A 34 11.07 -2.75 3.53
C THR A 34 10.64 -2.71 5.01
N GLY A 35 9.36 -2.95 5.30
CA GLY A 35 8.83 -3.00 6.65
C GLY A 35 8.43 -1.66 7.25
N LYS A 36 8.00 -0.69 6.42
CA LYS A 36 7.48 0.61 6.87
C LYS A 36 6.36 0.49 7.92
N THR A 37 5.41 -0.43 7.71
CA THR A 37 4.32 -0.67 8.67
C THR A 37 4.85 -1.06 10.04
N ALA A 38 5.88 -1.89 10.11
CA ALA A 38 6.52 -2.26 11.37
C ALA A 38 7.21 -1.06 12.05
N VAL A 39 7.78 -0.12 11.28
CA VAL A 39 8.43 1.09 11.82
C VAL A 39 7.48 1.88 12.72
N PHE A 40 6.34 2.30 12.18
CA PHE A 40 5.41 3.10 12.96
C PHE A 40 4.64 2.26 13.97
N SER A 41 4.34 0.98 13.69
CA SER A 41 3.68 0.10 14.67
C SER A 41 4.53 -0.10 15.92
N ILE A 42 5.85 -0.32 15.78
CA ILE A 42 6.79 -0.37 16.91
C ILE A 42 6.83 0.98 17.65
N GLY A 43 6.88 2.09 16.91
CA GLY A 43 6.84 3.43 17.49
C GLY A 43 5.57 3.66 18.32
N ILE A 44 4.41 3.31 17.79
CA ILE A 44 3.12 3.37 18.47
C ILE A 44 3.17 2.56 19.77
N LEU A 45 3.49 1.26 19.66
CA LEU A 45 3.48 0.33 20.80
C LEU A 45 4.43 0.78 21.93
N GLN A 46 5.54 1.43 21.58
CA GLN A 46 6.51 1.92 22.56
C GLN A 46 6.01 3.12 23.36
N VAL A 47 5.13 3.96 22.81
CA VAL A 47 4.63 5.18 23.47
C VAL A 47 3.26 5.01 24.12
N LEU A 48 2.62 3.85 23.91
CA LEU A 48 1.31 3.56 24.49
C LEU A 48 1.39 3.38 26.02
N ASP A 49 0.40 3.94 26.69
CA ASP A 49 0.04 3.56 28.06
C ASP A 49 -1.03 2.47 27.99
N THR A 50 -0.64 1.24 28.27
CA THR A 50 -1.50 0.07 28.21
C THR A 50 -2.49 -0.02 29.40
N SER A 51 -2.31 0.79 30.42
CA SER A 51 -3.25 0.89 31.55
C SER A 51 -4.49 1.71 31.22
N SER A 52 -4.44 2.52 30.15
CA SER A 52 -5.53 3.34 29.67
C SER A 52 -6.24 2.71 28.47
N ASN A 53 -7.58 2.70 28.50
CA ASN A 53 -8.40 2.23 27.36
C ASN A 53 -8.70 3.36 26.35
N GLU A 54 -8.17 4.56 26.55
CA GLU A 54 -8.36 5.68 25.63
C GLU A 54 -7.54 5.51 24.36
N THR A 55 -8.06 6.03 23.25
CA THR A 55 -7.31 6.02 21.97
C THR A 55 -6.14 6.98 22.03
N GLN A 56 -4.94 6.46 21.81
CA GLN A 56 -3.67 7.18 21.92
C GLN A 56 -2.91 7.28 20.59
N ALA A 57 -3.22 6.40 19.63
CA ALA A 57 -2.63 6.46 18.29
C ALA A 57 -3.70 6.27 17.21
N LEU A 58 -3.55 7.04 16.13
CA LEU A 58 -4.38 6.99 14.95
C LEU A 58 -3.51 6.77 13.72
N THR A 59 -3.81 5.74 12.92
CA THR A 59 -3.17 5.51 11.63
C THR A 59 -4.18 5.72 10.50
N LEU A 60 -3.83 6.50 9.50
CA LEU A 60 -4.64 6.77 8.33
C LEU A 60 -4.02 6.12 7.10
N SER A 61 -4.81 5.38 6.35
CA SER A 61 -4.42 4.68 5.14
C SER A 61 -5.41 4.96 4.00
N PRO A 62 -4.96 4.96 2.73
CA PRO A 62 -5.83 5.30 1.59
C PRO A 62 -6.86 4.22 1.27
N THR A 63 -6.58 2.96 1.62
CA THR A 63 -7.47 1.84 1.32
C THR A 63 -7.87 1.09 2.58
N ARG A 64 -9.02 0.42 2.51
CA ARG A 64 -9.57 -0.38 3.61
C ARG A 64 -8.67 -1.57 3.93
N GLU A 65 -8.17 -2.22 2.90
CA GLU A 65 -7.29 -3.38 3.00
C GLU A 65 -5.98 -3.04 3.72
N LEU A 66 -5.41 -1.88 3.41
CA LEU A 66 -4.17 -1.43 4.07
C LEU A 66 -4.43 -1.08 5.54
N ALA A 67 -5.56 -0.45 5.85
CA ALA A 67 -5.93 -0.16 7.23
C ALA A 67 -6.12 -1.45 8.05
N GLU A 68 -6.75 -2.49 7.49
CA GLU A 68 -6.89 -3.80 8.13
C GLU A 68 -5.55 -4.52 8.28
N GLN A 69 -4.69 -4.43 7.28
CA GLN A 69 -3.33 -4.99 7.36
C GLN A 69 -2.54 -4.31 8.49
N THR A 70 -2.63 -3.00 8.61
CA THR A 70 -1.99 -2.25 9.70
C THR A 70 -2.53 -2.68 11.06
N GLN A 71 -3.86 -2.85 11.22
CA GLN A 71 -4.45 -3.39 12.44
C GLN A 71 -3.84 -4.76 12.81
N LYS A 72 -3.76 -5.68 11.83
CA LYS A 72 -3.18 -7.01 12.05
C LYS A 72 -1.71 -6.95 12.50
N VAL A 73 -0.91 -6.06 11.91
CA VAL A 73 0.50 -5.87 12.28
C VAL A 73 0.62 -5.30 13.70
N VAL A 74 -0.18 -4.30 14.05
CA VAL A 74 -0.18 -3.71 15.40
C VAL A 74 -0.57 -4.76 16.45
N LEU A 75 -1.62 -5.55 16.20
CA LEU A 75 -2.06 -6.61 17.10
C LEU A 75 -1.01 -7.71 17.24
N ALA A 76 -0.41 -8.15 16.15
CA ALA A 76 0.62 -9.19 16.16
C ALA A 76 1.90 -8.75 16.90
N LEU A 77 2.34 -7.50 16.73
CA LEU A 77 3.49 -6.94 17.44
C LEU A 77 3.18 -6.66 18.92
N GLY A 78 1.94 -6.29 19.23
CA GLY A 78 1.46 -5.94 20.57
C GLY A 78 0.84 -7.11 21.34
N ASP A 79 0.96 -8.36 20.87
CA ASP A 79 0.28 -9.54 21.43
C ASP A 79 0.53 -9.70 22.95
N PHE A 80 1.79 -9.57 23.36
CA PHE A 80 2.16 -9.66 24.79
C PHE A 80 1.90 -8.39 25.61
N MET A 81 1.42 -7.32 25.00
CA MET A 81 1.11 -6.05 25.64
C MET A 81 -0.38 -5.87 25.92
N ASN A 82 -1.22 -6.82 25.52
CA ASN A 82 -2.68 -6.75 25.60
C ASN A 82 -3.28 -5.49 24.95
N VAL A 83 -2.67 -5.01 23.85
CA VAL A 83 -3.12 -3.81 23.13
C VAL A 83 -4.35 -4.12 22.30
N GLN A 84 -5.33 -3.22 22.35
CA GLN A 84 -6.50 -3.26 21.50
C GLN A 84 -6.32 -2.30 20.31
N CYS A 85 -6.53 -2.82 19.12
CA CYS A 85 -6.51 -2.04 17.88
C CYS A 85 -7.77 -2.32 17.06
N HIS A 86 -8.43 -1.27 16.56
CA HIS A 86 -9.64 -1.41 15.75
C HIS A 86 -9.48 -0.74 14.40
N ALA A 87 -9.99 -1.42 13.33
CA ALA A 87 -10.00 -0.88 11.97
C ALA A 87 -11.32 -0.13 11.69
N CYS A 88 -11.26 1.21 11.65
CA CYS A 88 -12.39 2.07 11.26
C CYS A 88 -12.39 2.30 9.75
N ILE A 89 -13.15 1.47 9.01
CA ILE A 89 -13.19 1.48 7.55
C ILE A 89 -14.62 1.52 7.00
N GLY A 90 -14.80 2.13 5.84
CA GLY A 90 -16.09 2.11 5.14
C GLY A 90 -16.49 0.70 4.69
N GLY A 91 -17.77 0.47 4.44
CA GLY A 91 -18.28 -0.84 3.98
C GLY A 91 -18.55 -1.85 5.10
N LYS A 92 -18.12 -1.57 6.33
CA LYS A 92 -18.48 -2.35 7.54
C LYS A 92 -19.52 -1.65 8.41
N SER A 93 -20.08 -2.36 9.37
CA SER A 93 -21.12 -1.83 10.25
C SER A 93 -20.61 -0.68 11.10
N ILE A 94 -21.30 0.46 11.01
CA ILE A 94 -21.05 1.63 11.88
C ILE A 94 -21.30 1.29 13.36
N GLY A 95 -22.33 0.49 13.64
CA GLY A 95 -22.67 0.08 15.00
C GLY A 95 -21.58 -0.80 15.64
N GLU A 96 -20.82 -1.55 14.85
CA GLU A 96 -19.67 -2.30 15.37
C GLU A 96 -18.51 -1.35 15.71
N ASP A 97 -18.21 -0.38 14.84
CA ASP A 97 -17.20 0.63 15.13
C ASP A 97 -17.52 1.38 16.42
N ILE A 98 -18.77 1.83 16.58
CA ILE A 98 -19.23 2.53 17.78
C ILE A 98 -19.01 1.65 19.02
N ARG A 99 -19.47 0.41 19.02
CA ARG A 99 -19.31 -0.51 20.17
C ARG A 99 -17.84 -0.74 20.53
N ARG A 100 -16.97 -0.91 19.53
CA ARG A 100 -15.53 -1.11 19.75
C ARG A 100 -14.86 0.12 20.33
N LEU A 101 -15.19 1.31 19.81
CA LEU A 101 -14.64 2.57 20.28
C LEU A 101 -15.14 2.91 21.70
N ASP A 102 -16.41 2.62 22.01
CA ASP A 102 -16.99 2.84 23.35
C ASP A 102 -16.42 1.86 24.40
N TYR A 103 -16.11 0.62 23.99
CA TYR A 103 -15.40 -0.33 24.85
C TYR A 103 -13.97 0.12 25.19
N GLY A 104 -13.35 0.85 24.28
CA GLY A 104 -12.01 1.39 24.41
C GLY A 104 -10.99 0.62 23.59
N VAL A 105 -10.23 1.35 22.79
CA VAL A 105 -9.12 0.83 21.98
C VAL A 105 -7.98 1.83 22.00
N GLN A 106 -6.77 1.38 22.26
CA GLN A 106 -5.61 2.25 22.32
C GLN A 106 -5.16 2.73 20.92
N VAL A 107 -5.40 1.92 19.89
CA VAL A 107 -4.99 2.24 18.51
C VAL A 107 -6.19 2.13 17.58
N VAL A 108 -6.36 3.15 16.74
CA VAL A 108 -7.32 3.12 15.64
C VAL A 108 -6.54 3.15 14.33
N SER A 109 -6.81 2.17 13.45
CA SER A 109 -6.36 2.19 12.06
C SER A 109 -7.56 2.44 11.15
N GLY A 110 -7.46 3.34 10.17
CA GLY A 110 -8.66 3.59 9.37
C GLY A 110 -8.44 4.36 8.08
N THR A 111 -9.53 4.46 7.32
CA THR A 111 -9.60 5.34 6.16
C THR A 111 -10.19 6.69 6.55
N PRO A 112 -9.74 7.80 5.96
CA PRO A 112 -10.09 9.15 6.41
C PRO A 112 -11.58 9.40 6.59
N GLY A 113 -12.41 9.00 5.62
CA GLY A 113 -13.85 9.26 5.67
C GLY A 113 -14.55 8.59 6.85
N ARG A 114 -14.26 7.33 7.17
CA ARG A 114 -14.87 6.63 8.32
C ARG A 114 -14.30 7.14 9.65
N VAL A 115 -13.01 7.41 9.71
CA VAL A 115 -12.38 7.99 10.90
C VAL A 115 -12.98 9.36 11.21
N PHE A 116 -13.12 10.21 10.21
CA PHE A 116 -13.74 11.52 10.39
C PHE A 116 -15.21 11.44 10.84
N ASP A 117 -16.00 10.50 10.30
CA ASP A 117 -17.37 10.25 10.75
C ASP A 117 -17.41 9.84 12.23
N MET A 118 -16.52 8.97 12.69
CA MET A 118 -16.43 8.56 14.09
C MET A 118 -16.01 9.71 15.02
N ILE A 119 -15.12 10.59 14.58
CA ILE A 119 -14.75 11.81 15.33
C ILE A 119 -15.95 12.75 15.45
N ARG A 120 -16.64 13.04 14.33
CA ARG A 120 -17.83 13.92 14.33
C ARG A 120 -18.97 13.39 15.19
N ARG A 121 -19.18 12.10 15.23
CA ARG A 121 -20.15 11.42 16.10
C ARG A 121 -19.71 11.37 17.56
N ARG A 122 -18.47 11.80 17.87
CA ARG A 122 -17.86 11.75 19.21
C ARG A 122 -17.65 10.34 19.79
N ASN A 123 -17.73 9.31 18.94
CA ASN A 123 -17.37 7.94 19.33
C ASN A 123 -15.86 7.74 19.37
N LEU A 124 -15.13 8.31 18.41
CA LEU A 124 -13.66 8.39 18.48
C LEU A 124 -13.25 9.68 19.20
N ARG A 125 -12.78 9.52 20.44
CA ARG A 125 -12.31 10.62 21.28
C ARG A 125 -10.85 10.92 20.97
N THR A 126 -10.55 12.16 20.57
CA THR A 126 -9.20 12.56 20.11
C THR A 126 -8.34 13.16 21.24
N LYS A 127 -8.92 13.45 22.41
CA LYS A 127 -8.25 14.20 23.51
C LYS A 127 -6.91 13.60 23.96
N ASN A 128 -6.79 12.29 23.94
CA ASN A 128 -5.62 11.54 24.42
C ASN A 128 -4.72 11.03 23.30
N LEU A 129 -4.94 11.49 22.06
CA LEU A 129 -4.09 11.11 20.91
C LEU A 129 -2.69 11.71 21.08
N LYS A 130 -1.70 10.83 21.07
CA LYS A 130 -0.26 11.13 21.14
C LYS A 130 0.40 11.11 19.77
N MET A 131 -0.10 10.24 18.87
CA MET A 131 0.52 10.02 17.55
C MET A 131 -0.53 9.89 16.44
N LEU A 132 -0.27 10.62 15.34
CA LEU A 132 -0.95 10.46 14.05
C LEU A 132 0.04 9.89 13.05
N VAL A 133 -0.29 8.77 12.44
CA VAL A 133 0.46 8.19 11.32
C VAL A 133 -0.30 8.39 10.03
N ILE A 134 0.37 8.89 9.00
CA ILE A 134 -0.16 8.98 7.63
C ILE A 134 0.66 8.01 6.78
N ASP A 135 0.05 6.87 6.45
CA ASP A 135 0.68 5.85 5.60
C ASP A 135 0.31 6.08 4.13
N GLU A 136 1.22 5.76 3.23
CA GLU A 136 1.12 6.05 1.78
C GLU A 136 0.81 7.54 1.54
N ALA A 137 1.66 8.40 2.11
CA ALA A 137 1.41 9.84 2.21
C ALA A 137 1.28 10.55 0.86
N ASP A 138 1.90 10.05 -0.19
CA ASP A 138 1.77 10.55 -1.55
C ASP A 138 0.32 10.45 -2.06
N GLU A 139 -0.39 9.37 -1.74
CA GLU A 139 -1.81 9.22 -2.03
C GLU A 139 -2.67 10.05 -1.07
N MET A 140 -2.36 9.94 0.23
CA MET A 140 -3.13 10.54 1.30
C MET A 140 -3.14 12.06 1.25
N LEU A 141 -2.05 12.68 0.79
CA LEU A 141 -1.93 14.14 0.65
C LEU A 141 -2.26 14.64 -0.77
N ASN A 142 -2.64 13.73 -1.67
CA ASN A 142 -3.17 14.08 -2.98
C ASN A 142 -4.62 14.63 -2.87
N LYS A 143 -5.12 15.23 -3.94
CA LYS A 143 -6.40 15.98 -3.98
C LYS A 143 -7.63 15.27 -3.39
N GLY A 144 -7.65 13.91 -3.39
CA GLY A 144 -8.82 13.16 -2.92
C GLY A 144 -8.98 13.06 -1.39
N PHE A 145 -7.87 13.02 -0.63
CA PHE A 145 -7.90 12.83 0.84
C PHE A 145 -7.40 14.03 1.64
N LYS A 146 -6.70 14.94 0.99
CA LYS A 146 -6.04 16.10 1.60
C LYS A 146 -6.94 16.88 2.58
N GLU A 147 -8.16 17.22 2.13
CA GLU A 147 -9.10 17.99 2.94
C GLU A 147 -9.57 17.19 4.15
N GLN A 148 -9.86 15.91 3.95
CA GLN A 148 -10.31 15.02 5.03
C GLN A 148 -9.22 14.85 6.10
N ILE A 149 -7.94 14.75 5.70
CA ILE A 149 -6.82 14.65 6.65
C ILE A 149 -6.67 15.94 7.42
N TYR A 150 -6.78 17.09 6.74
CA TYR A 150 -6.73 18.39 7.39
C TYR A 150 -7.87 18.55 8.40
N ASP A 151 -9.07 18.13 8.04
CA ASP A 151 -10.23 18.16 8.94
C ASP A 151 -10.01 17.27 10.16
N ILE A 152 -9.48 16.03 10.00
CA ILE A 152 -9.13 15.17 11.11
C ILE A 152 -8.08 15.84 12.00
N TYR A 153 -6.99 16.36 11.42
CA TYR A 153 -5.89 16.99 12.14
C TYR A 153 -6.37 18.12 13.06
N ARG A 154 -7.35 18.91 12.64
CA ARG A 154 -7.93 20.01 13.45
C ARG A 154 -8.62 19.55 14.74
N TYR A 155 -8.99 18.28 14.85
CA TYR A 155 -9.57 17.71 16.08
C TYR A 155 -8.52 17.11 17.01
N LEU A 156 -7.24 17.06 16.60
CA LEU A 156 -6.18 16.47 17.41
C LEU A 156 -5.58 17.49 18.39
N PRO A 157 -5.02 17.01 19.52
CA PRO A 157 -4.24 17.86 20.40
C PRO A 157 -3.05 18.49 19.65
N PRO A 158 -2.68 19.76 19.94
CA PRO A 158 -1.53 20.41 19.30
C PRO A 158 -0.19 19.69 19.56
N SER A 159 -0.10 18.89 20.61
CA SER A 159 1.07 18.09 20.97
C SER A 159 1.13 16.73 20.25
N THR A 160 0.17 16.43 19.37
CA THR A 160 0.16 15.15 18.65
C THR A 160 1.34 15.05 17.71
N GLN A 161 2.20 14.05 17.91
CA GLN A 161 3.29 13.72 17.01
C GLN A 161 2.76 13.25 15.65
N VAL A 162 3.36 13.69 14.54
CA VAL A 162 2.99 13.27 13.20
C VAL A 162 4.09 12.42 12.59
N VAL A 163 3.72 11.23 12.13
CA VAL A 163 4.61 10.29 11.42
C VAL A 163 4.07 10.07 10.02
N LEU A 164 4.82 10.50 9.02
CA LEU A 164 4.47 10.39 7.62
C LEU A 164 5.35 9.34 6.96
N VAL A 165 4.73 8.37 6.30
CA VAL A 165 5.43 7.24 5.68
C VAL A 165 4.97 7.08 4.23
N SER A 166 5.91 6.97 3.30
CA SER A 166 5.59 6.74 1.88
C SER A 166 6.73 6.03 1.14
N ALA A 167 6.42 5.41 0.01
CA ALA A 167 7.46 4.96 -0.92
C ALA A 167 7.95 6.11 -1.80
N THR A 168 7.08 7.03 -2.17
CA THR A 168 7.39 8.20 -2.98
C THR A 168 7.01 9.48 -2.24
N LEU A 169 7.79 10.55 -2.41
CA LEU A 169 7.52 11.85 -1.79
C LEU A 169 7.70 12.96 -2.83
N PRO A 170 6.69 13.22 -3.66
CA PRO A 170 6.66 14.37 -4.54
C PRO A 170 6.83 15.68 -3.77
N GLN A 171 7.37 16.72 -4.43
CA GLN A 171 7.61 18.00 -3.78
C GLN A 171 6.32 18.61 -3.18
N GLU A 172 5.19 18.43 -3.86
CA GLU A 172 3.88 18.89 -3.39
C GLU A 172 3.49 18.30 -2.01
N VAL A 173 3.85 17.04 -1.77
CA VAL A 173 3.64 16.37 -0.48
C VAL A 173 4.55 16.97 0.59
N LEU A 174 5.82 17.19 0.26
CA LEU A 174 6.77 17.82 1.18
C LEU A 174 6.38 19.25 1.57
N ASP A 175 5.90 20.04 0.61
CA ASP A 175 5.44 21.40 0.85
C ASP A 175 4.22 21.44 1.79
N MET A 176 3.40 20.39 1.73
CA MET A 176 2.24 20.28 2.62
C MET A 176 2.59 19.92 4.05
N THR A 177 3.67 19.17 4.26
CA THR A 177 4.05 18.73 5.62
C THR A 177 4.34 19.91 6.56
N SER A 178 4.81 21.04 6.01
CA SER A 178 5.05 22.27 6.79
C SER A 178 3.80 22.83 7.48
N LYS A 179 2.59 22.40 7.05
CA LYS A 179 1.32 22.88 7.62
C LYS A 179 0.90 22.16 8.89
N PHE A 180 1.42 20.96 9.13
CA PHE A 180 1.02 20.12 10.25
C PHE A 180 2.17 19.36 10.94
N MET A 181 3.41 19.58 10.51
CA MET A 181 4.59 18.99 11.15
C MET A 181 5.52 20.08 11.66
N ASN A 182 6.16 19.80 12.80
CA ASN A 182 7.11 20.73 13.43
C ASN A 182 8.51 20.15 13.37
N ASP A 183 9.39 20.80 12.59
CA ASP A 183 10.80 20.41 12.41
C ASP A 183 10.99 18.88 12.27
N PRO A 184 10.39 18.25 11.24
CA PRO A 184 10.40 16.80 11.13
C PRO A 184 11.78 16.26 10.80
N VAL A 185 12.14 15.14 11.42
CA VAL A 185 13.31 14.36 11.02
C VAL A 185 12.99 13.69 9.66
N LYS A 186 13.83 13.95 8.66
CA LYS A 186 13.65 13.42 7.30
C LYS A 186 14.57 12.23 7.09
N VAL A 187 13.98 11.05 6.97
CA VAL A 187 14.65 9.81 6.57
C VAL A 187 14.27 9.55 5.11
N LEU A 188 15.05 10.10 4.20
CA LEU A 188 14.78 10.05 2.77
C LEU A 188 15.74 9.07 2.07
N VAL A 189 15.28 8.50 0.98
CA VAL A 189 16.06 7.64 0.08
C VAL A 189 16.32 8.41 -1.21
N LYS A 190 17.50 8.23 -1.81
CA LYS A 190 17.79 8.83 -3.12
C LYS A 190 16.87 8.25 -4.19
N ARG A 191 16.59 9.02 -5.24
CA ARG A 191 15.65 8.60 -6.31
C ARG A 191 16.10 7.33 -7.03
N ASP A 192 17.39 7.20 -7.28
CA ASP A 192 18.03 6.03 -7.87
C ASP A 192 18.00 4.79 -6.96
N GLU A 193 17.88 4.99 -5.65
CA GLU A 193 17.70 3.91 -4.67
C GLU A 193 16.22 3.53 -4.46
N LEU A 194 15.26 4.27 -5.07
CA LEU A 194 13.83 3.93 -5.02
C LEU A 194 13.47 2.83 -6.01
N THR A 195 14.33 2.58 -7.00
CA THR A 195 14.20 1.43 -7.89
C THR A 195 14.32 0.16 -7.08
N LEU A 196 13.37 -0.72 -7.29
CA LEU A 196 13.26 -1.94 -6.53
C LEU A 196 14.36 -2.91 -6.97
N GLU A 197 15.50 -2.87 -6.29
CA GLU A 197 16.55 -3.88 -6.46
C GLU A 197 15.91 -5.27 -6.33
N GLY A 198 16.16 -6.12 -7.33
CA GLY A 198 15.57 -7.46 -7.40
C GLY A 198 14.29 -7.58 -8.23
N ILE A 199 13.75 -6.50 -8.80
CA ILE A 199 12.67 -6.56 -9.79
C ILE A 199 13.24 -6.30 -11.18
N LYS A 200 13.23 -7.33 -12.03
CA LYS A 200 13.51 -7.17 -13.45
C LYS A 200 12.30 -6.52 -14.13
N GLN A 201 12.55 -5.51 -14.96
CA GLN A 201 11.50 -4.72 -15.59
C GLN A 201 11.59 -4.86 -17.09
N PHE A 202 10.49 -5.23 -17.72
CA PHE A 202 10.41 -5.44 -19.17
C PHE A 202 9.23 -4.68 -19.75
N PHE A 203 9.31 -4.39 -21.04
CA PHE A 203 8.15 -3.96 -21.83
C PHE A 203 7.92 -4.88 -23.01
N VAL A 204 6.66 -5.01 -23.41
CA VAL A 204 6.23 -5.63 -24.65
C VAL A 204 5.54 -4.57 -25.49
N ALA A 205 6.10 -4.28 -26.66
CA ALA A 205 5.48 -3.35 -27.61
C ALA A 205 4.24 -4.01 -28.23
N VAL A 206 3.08 -3.37 -28.07
CA VAL A 206 1.82 -3.83 -28.64
C VAL A 206 1.23 -2.71 -29.49
N GLU A 207 1.13 -2.93 -30.81
CA GLU A 207 0.71 -1.86 -31.72
C GLU A 207 -0.74 -1.43 -31.51
N LYS A 208 -1.65 -2.40 -31.17
CA LYS A 208 -3.06 -2.16 -31.00
C LYS A 208 -3.58 -2.67 -29.66
N GLU A 209 -4.55 -1.95 -29.09
CA GLU A 209 -5.16 -2.31 -27.82
C GLU A 209 -5.76 -3.72 -27.83
N GLU A 210 -6.38 -4.12 -28.94
CA GLU A 210 -7.00 -5.43 -29.11
C GLU A 210 -6.00 -6.60 -29.07
N TRP A 211 -4.72 -6.37 -29.38
CA TRP A 211 -3.70 -7.41 -29.35
C TRP A 211 -3.11 -7.67 -27.97
N LYS A 212 -3.38 -6.79 -27.01
CA LYS A 212 -2.91 -6.98 -25.62
C LYS A 212 -3.41 -8.29 -25.01
N PHE A 213 -4.66 -8.68 -25.33
CA PHE A 213 -5.23 -9.91 -24.78
C PHE A 213 -4.52 -11.16 -25.32
N ASP A 214 -4.30 -11.24 -26.63
CA ASP A 214 -3.60 -12.35 -27.25
C ASP A 214 -2.15 -12.43 -26.73
N THR A 215 -1.47 -11.28 -26.63
CA THR A 215 -0.13 -11.17 -26.03
C THR A 215 -0.10 -11.66 -24.58
N LEU A 216 -1.16 -11.38 -23.81
CA LEU A 216 -1.27 -11.85 -22.43
C LEU A 216 -1.43 -13.38 -22.37
N CYS A 217 -2.23 -13.97 -23.25
CA CYS A 217 -2.39 -15.42 -23.35
C CYS A 217 -1.08 -16.10 -23.72
N ASP A 218 -0.36 -15.59 -24.72
CA ASP A 218 0.95 -16.11 -25.15
C ASP A 218 1.98 -16.07 -24.01
N LEU A 219 1.98 -14.99 -23.20
CA LEU A 219 2.84 -14.91 -22.02
C LEU A 219 2.50 -15.97 -20.97
N TYR A 220 1.22 -16.23 -20.75
CA TYR A 220 0.78 -17.25 -19.79
C TYR A 220 1.19 -18.66 -20.19
N ASP A 221 1.18 -18.97 -21.49
CA ASP A 221 1.59 -20.27 -22.01
C ASP A 221 3.09 -20.51 -21.90
N THR A 222 3.88 -19.43 -21.79
CA THR A 222 5.35 -19.48 -21.78
C THR A 222 5.97 -19.34 -20.39
N LEU A 223 5.26 -18.71 -19.43
CA LEU A 223 5.77 -18.40 -18.09
C LEU A 223 5.25 -19.38 -17.03
N THR A 224 6.16 -19.90 -16.19
CA THR A 224 5.77 -20.65 -14.99
C THR A 224 5.45 -19.67 -13.86
N ILE A 225 4.16 -19.29 -13.70
CA ILE A 225 3.72 -18.26 -12.77
C ILE A 225 3.27 -18.90 -11.45
N THR A 226 3.85 -18.48 -10.32
CA THR A 226 3.36 -18.86 -8.99
C THR A 226 2.14 -18.03 -8.60
N GLN A 227 2.31 -16.71 -8.51
CA GLN A 227 1.22 -15.75 -8.36
C GLN A 227 1.53 -14.48 -9.15
N ALA A 228 0.52 -13.94 -9.82
CA ALA A 228 0.62 -12.71 -10.61
C ALA A 228 -0.49 -11.71 -10.29
N VAL A 229 -0.16 -10.43 -10.47
CA VAL A 229 -1.13 -9.33 -10.46
C VAL A 229 -1.10 -8.62 -11.79
N ILE A 230 -2.28 -8.44 -12.38
CA ILE A 230 -2.48 -7.71 -13.62
C ILE A 230 -3.19 -6.40 -13.31
N PHE A 231 -2.57 -5.28 -13.63
CA PHE A 231 -3.14 -3.95 -13.40
C PHE A 231 -3.80 -3.37 -14.65
N CYS A 232 -5.05 -2.94 -14.48
CA CYS A 232 -5.81 -2.16 -15.46
C CYS A 232 -6.16 -0.79 -14.86
N ASN A 233 -6.24 0.25 -15.72
CA ASN A 233 -6.52 1.62 -15.26
C ASN A 233 -8.00 1.86 -14.95
N THR A 234 -8.91 1.01 -15.41
CA THR A 234 -10.36 1.18 -15.19
C THR A 234 -11.03 -0.09 -14.70
N LYS A 235 -12.07 0.08 -13.87
CA LYS A 235 -12.90 -1.00 -13.34
C LYS A 235 -13.54 -1.83 -14.46
N LYS A 236 -14.10 -1.16 -15.48
CA LYS A 236 -14.70 -1.80 -16.65
C LYS A 236 -13.71 -2.71 -17.37
N LYS A 237 -12.46 -2.28 -17.48
CA LYS A 237 -11.41 -3.10 -18.11
C LYS A 237 -11.03 -4.31 -17.26
N VAL A 238 -11.03 -4.16 -15.93
CA VAL A 238 -10.82 -5.29 -15.00
C VAL A 238 -11.90 -6.35 -15.21
N ASP A 239 -13.18 -5.97 -15.24
CA ASP A 239 -14.30 -6.90 -15.42
C ASP A 239 -14.26 -7.55 -16.80
N TRP A 240 -14.01 -6.77 -17.84
CA TRP A 240 -13.89 -7.26 -19.20
C TRP A 240 -12.74 -8.28 -19.35
N LEU A 241 -11.55 -7.93 -18.85
CA LEU A 241 -10.37 -8.78 -18.94
C LEU A 241 -10.56 -10.09 -18.15
N ALA A 242 -11.13 -10.00 -16.95
CA ALA A 242 -11.44 -11.18 -16.15
C ALA A 242 -12.43 -12.12 -16.85
N SER A 243 -13.47 -11.58 -17.50
CA SER A 243 -14.41 -12.36 -18.29
C SER A 243 -13.71 -13.07 -19.46
N LYS A 244 -12.91 -12.32 -20.22
CA LYS A 244 -12.17 -12.85 -21.37
C LYS A 244 -11.19 -13.95 -20.98
N MET A 245 -10.46 -13.77 -19.89
CA MET A 245 -9.53 -14.79 -19.39
C MET A 245 -10.25 -16.06 -18.93
N ARG A 246 -11.42 -15.93 -18.27
CA ARG A 246 -12.24 -17.08 -17.88
C ARG A 246 -12.81 -17.82 -19.09
N GLU A 247 -13.25 -17.09 -20.12
CA GLU A 247 -13.70 -17.67 -21.41
C GLU A 247 -12.57 -18.46 -22.08
N ALA A 248 -11.31 -18.03 -21.90
CA ALA A 248 -10.11 -18.72 -22.37
C ALA A 248 -9.59 -19.79 -21.38
N ASN A 249 -10.40 -20.21 -20.40
CA ASN A 249 -10.11 -21.23 -19.38
C ASN A 249 -9.00 -20.87 -18.37
N PHE A 250 -8.70 -19.57 -18.17
CA PHE A 250 -7.82 -19.14 -17.08
C PHE A 250 -8.60 -18.94 -15.78
N THR A 251 -8.04 -19.43 -14.68
CA THR A 251 -8.59 -19.19 -13.34
C THR A 251 -8.07 -17.87 -12.81
N VAL A 252 -8.94 -16.85 -12.76
CA VAL A 252 -8.57 -15.49 -12.35
C VAL A 252 -9.60 -14.90 -11.40
N SER A 253 -9.12 -14.13 -10.43
CA SER A 253 -9.92 -13.26 -9.56
C SER A 253 -9.83 -11.82 -10.05
N ALA A 254 -10.90 -11.05 -9.85
CA ALA A 254 -10.96 -9.63 -10.22
C ALA A 254 -11.29 -8.79 -8.99
N MET A 255 -10.66 -7.61 -8.84
CA MET A 255 -10.93 -6.71 -7.72
C MET A 255 -10.85 -5.23 -8.10
N HIS A 256 -11.89 -4.47 -7.75
CA HIS A 256 -11.92 -3.01 -7.90
C HIS A 256 -12.81 -2.34 -6.84
N GLY A 257 -12.75 -1.01 -6.77
CA GLY A 257 -13.37 -0.24 -5.69
C GLY A 257 -14.90 -0.27 -5.60
N ASP A 258 -15.62 -0.64 -6.67
CA ASP A 258 -17.09 -0.70 -6.67
C ASP A 258 -17.64 -2.03 -6.12
N MET A 259 -16.78 -3.02 -5.93
CA MET A 259 -17.18 -4.31 -5.36
C MET A 259 -17.52 -4.16 -3.86
N PRO A 260 -18.54 -4.91 -3.37
CA PRO A 260 -18.85 -4.97 -1.95
C PRO A 260 -17.63 -5.38 -1.11
N GLN A 261 -17.47 -4.78 0.08
CA GLN A 261 -16.30 -5.07 0.93
C GLN A 261 -16.17 -6.56 1.26
N LYS A 262 -17.29 -7.24 1.57
CA LYS A 262 -17.29 -8.67 1.88
C LYS A 262 -16.71 -9.53 0.73
N GLU A 263 -17.02 -9.16 -0.49
CA GLU A 263 -16.50 -9.84 -1.68
C GLU A 263 -14.99 -9.58 -1.86
N ARG A 264 -14.56 -8.33 -1.66
CA ARG A 264 -13.14 -7.96 -1.70
C ARG A 264 -12.33 -8.70 -0.62
N ASP A 265 -12.88 -8.84 0.59
CA ASP A 265 -12.26 -9.57 1.69
C ASP A 265 -12.08 -11.06 1.32
N ALA A 266 -13.10 -11.69 0.74
CA ALA A 266 -13.06 -13.08 0.30
C ALA A 266 -12.02 -13.31 -0.82
N ILE A 267 -11.97 -12.42 -1.81
CA ILE A 267 -10.98 -12.46 -2.91
C ILE A 267 -9.55 -12.33 -2.33
N MET A 268 -9.35 -11.42 -1.38
CA MET A 268 -8.05 -11.22 -0.76
C MET A 268 -7.61 -12.43 0.07
N GLU A 269 -8.52 -13.08 0.77
CA GLU A 269 -8.25 -14.30 1.52
C GLU A 269 -7.86 -15.45 0.59
N GLU A 270 -8.63 -15.66 -0.48
CA GLU A 270 -8.36 -16.66 -1.51
C GLU A 270 -7.00 -16.43 -2.18
N PHE A 271 -6.68 -15.17 -2.53
CA PHE A 271 -5.41 -14.84 -3.16
C PHE A 271 -4.23 -15.02 -2.19
N ARG A 272 -4.35 -14.66 -0.92
CA ARG A 272 -3.29 -14.86 0.10
C ARG A 272 -3.05 -16.33 0.41
N SER A 273 -4.08 -17.14 0.41
CA SER A 273 -3.96 -18.60 0.63
C SER A 273 -3.40 -19.37 -0.57
N GLY A 274 -3.30 -18.72 -1.75
CA GLY A 274 -2.88 -19.34 -3.00
C GLY A 274 -3.99 -20.09 -3.74
N GLY A 275 -5.24 -19.95 -3.32
CA GLY A 275 -6.41 -20.52 -3.99
C GLY A 275 -6.63 -19.90 -5.38
N SER A 276 -6.34 -18.61 -5.53
CA SER A 276 -6.26 -17.93 -6.83
C SER A 276 -4.81 -17.55 -7.12
N ARG A 277 -4.36 -17.81 -8.35
CA ARG A 277 -2.98 -17.50 -8.77
C ARG A 277 -2.87 -16.18 -9.51
N VAL A 278 -3.96 -15.65 -10.03
CA VAL A 278 -3.99 -14.43 -10.84
C VAL A 278 -5.05 -13.50 -10.31
N LEU A 279 -4.62 -12.30 -9.96
CA LEU A 279 -5.51 -11.22 -9.56
C LEU A 279 -5.46 -10.10 -10.61
N ILE A 280 -6.61 -9.76 -11.19
CA ILE A 280 -6.77 -8.60 -12.07
C ILE A 280 -7.36 -7.46 -11.23
N ALA A 281 -6.68 -6.32 -11.15
CA ALA A 281 -7.10 -5.25 -10.26
C ALA A 281 -6.84 -3.85 -10.83
N THR A 282 -7.53 -2.87 -10.27
CA THR A 282 -7.16 -1.46 -10.38
C THR A 282 -6.16 -1.07 -9.29
N ASP A 283 -5.73 0.18 -9.27
CA ASP A 283 -4.80 0.73 -8.26
C ASP A 283 -5.29 0.64 -6.81
N VAL A 284 -6.54 0.28 -6.57
CA VAL A 284 -7.04 -0.10 -5.22
C VAL A 284 -6.13 -1.16 -4.58
N TRP A 285 -5.56 -2.05 -5.40
CA TRP A 285 -4.62 -3.08 -4.97
C TRP A 285 -3.16 -2.67 -5.14
N GLY A 286 -2.88 -1.59 -5.86
CA GLY A 286 -1.52 -1.14 -6.20
C GLY A 286 -0.70 -0.61 -5.03
N ARG A 287 -1.30 -0.37 -3.84
CA ARG A 287 -0.62 0.28 -2.72
C ARG A 287 -0.63 -0.53 -1.46
N GLY A 288 0.55 -0.67 -0.84
CA GLY A 288 0.75 -1.16 0.52
C GLY A 288 0.33 -2.59 0.84
N ILE A 289 -0.55 -3.21 0.06
CA ILE A 289 -1.06 -4.55 0.35
C ILE A 289 0.05 -5.58 0.18
N ASP A 290 0.23 -6.39 1.23
CA ASP A 290 1.27 -7.39 1.29
C ASP A 290 0.72 -8.78 0.94
N VAL A 291 1.26 -9.36 -0.14
CA VAL A 291 1.09 -10.77 -0.49
C VAL A 291 2.45 -11.34 -0.86
N GLN A 292 2.94 -12.26 -0.05
CA GLN A 292 4.33 -12.72 -0.09
C GLN A 292 4.71 -13.51 -1.34
N GLN A 293 3.74 -14.06 -2.05
CA GLN A 293 3.98 -15.02 -3.15
C GLN A 293 3.92 -14.40 -4.55
N VAL A 294 3.66 -13.09 -4.67
CA VAL A 294 3.60 -12.42 -5.97
C VAL A 294 5.00 -12.34 -6.58
N SER A 295 5.21 -13.07 -7.66
CA SER A 295 6.46 -13.08 -8.42
C SER A 295 6.40 -12.20 -9.67
N LEU A 296 5.20 -11.97 -10.21
CA LEU A 296 4.96 -11.27 -11.46
C LEU A 296 3.92 -10.16 -11.29
N VAL A 297 4.26 -8.98 -11.82
CA VAL A 297 3.32 -7.88 -12.04
C VAL A 297 3.22 -7.59 -13.52
N ILE A 298 2.01 -7.53 -14.06
CA ILE A 298 1.76 -7.13 -15.44
C ILE A 298 0.98 -5.80 -15.42
N ASN A 299 1.56 -4.76 -15.98
CA ASN A 299 0.83 -3.54 -16.30
C ASN A 299 0.18 -3.72 -17.68
N TYR A 300 -1.06 -4.26 -17.70
CA TYR A 300 -1.87 -4.36 -18.91
C TYR A 300 -2.17 -2.98 -19.49
N ASP A 301 -2.36 -2.00 -18.61
CA ASP A 301 -2.31 -0.58 -18.91
C ASP A 301 -1.17 0.03 -18.10
N LEU A 302 -0.31 0.84 -18.72
CA LEU A 302 0.65 1.66 -17.98
C LEU A 302 -0.07 2.60 -17.01
N PRO A 303 0.46 2.82 -15.81
CA PRO A 303 -0.13 3.77 -14.86
C PRO A 303 -0.02 5.21 -15.40
N ASN A 304 -0.94 6.06 -14.95
CA ASN A 304 -1.04 7.45 -15.41
C ASN A 304 0.07 8.37 -14.84
N ASN A 305 0.80 7.90 -13.84
CA ASN A 305 1.92 8.61 -13.23
C ASN A 305 2.99 7.64 -12.76
N ARG A 306 4.20 8.16 -12.55
CA ARG A 306 5.39 7.39 -12.19
C ARG A 306 5.37 6.85 -10.76
N GLU A 307 4.69 7.53 -9.85
CA GLU A 307 4.54 7.08 -8.46
C GLU A 307 3.72 5.78 -8.41
N LEU A 308 2.61 5.71 -9.15
CA LEU A 308 1.81 4.50 -9.27
C LEU A 308 2.59 3.35 -9.90
N TYR A 309 3.51 3.63 -10.82
CA TYR A 309 4.39 2.61 -11.38
C TYR A 309 5.18 1.89 -10.29
N ILE A 310 5.89 2.64 -9.45
CA ILE A 310 6.65 2.07 -8.32
C ILE A 310 5.75 1.30 -7.35
N HIS A 311 4.57 1.81 -7.06
CA HIS A 311 3.62 1.12 -6.19
C HIS A 311 3.13 -0.20 -6.77
N ARG A 312 2.83 -0.26 -8.08
CA ARG A 312 2.38 -1.48 -8.76
C ARG A 312 3.49 -2.52 -8.81
N ILE A 313 4.66 -2.19 -9.35
CA ILE A 313 5.76 -3.16 -9.48
C ILE A 313 6.28 -3.62 -8.13
N GLY A 314 6.23 -2.78 -7.10
CA GLY A 314 6.58 -3.10 -5.73
C GLY A 314 5.66 -4.12 -5.04
N ARG A 315 4.72 -4.73 -5.77
CA ARG A 315 3.96 -5.90 -5.30
C ARG A 315 4.74 -7.20 -5.48
N SER A 316 5.63 -7.25 -6.49
CA SER A 316 6.55 -8.39 -6.70
C SER A 316 7.89 -8.19 -5.95
N GLY A 317 8.70 -9.21 -5.86
CA GLY A 317 10.08 -9.13 -5.35
C GLY A 317 10.21 -8.78 -3.86
N ARG A 318 9.23 -9.09 -3.03
CA ARG A 318 9.24 -8.77 -1.60
C ARG A 318 10.04 -9.80 -0.79
N PHE A 319 10.51 -9.38 0.38
CA PHE A 319 11.25 -10.23 1.33
C PHE A 319 12.53 -10.82 0.73
N GLY A 320 13.26 -10.06 -0.11
CA GLY A 320 14.51 -10.50 -0.73
C GLY A 320 14.33 -11.49 -1.88
N ARG A 321 13.10 -11.73 -2.33
CA ARG A 321 12.81 -12.53 -3.52
C ARG A 321 13.01 -11.72 -4.79
N LYS A 322 13.32 -12.39 -5.89
CA LYS A 322 13.34 -11.78 -7.23
C LYS A 322 11.90 -11.61 -7.71
N GLY A 323 11.62 -10.51 -8.39
CA GLY A 323 10.35 -10.22 -9.02
C GLY A 323 10.52 -9.84 -10.48
N VAL A 324 9.43 -9.91 -11.23
CA VAL A 324 9.36 -9.49 -12.63
C VAL A 324 8.19 -8.53 -12.80
N ALA A 325 8.42 -7.45 -13.53
CA ALA A 325 7.40 -6.52 -13.98
C ALA A 325 7.38 -6.46 -15.51
N ILE A 326 6.22 -6.68 -16.11
CA ILE A 326 6.03 -6.63 -17.55
C ILE A 326 5.03 -5.52 -17.87
N ASN A 327 5.38 -4.65 -18.81
CA ASN A 327 4.59 -3.50 -19.21
C ASN A 327 4.12 -3.66 -20.65
N PHE A 328 2.81 -3.67 -20.91
CA PHE A 328 2.27 -3.58 -22.25
C PHE A 328 2.26 -2.12 -22.70
N VAL A 329 2.96 -1.82 -23.78
CA VAL A 329 3.27 -0.46 -24.22
C VAL A 329 2.79 -0.27 -25.65
N LYS A 330 1.89 0.68 -25.85
CA LYS A 330 1.53 1.19 -27.19
C LYS A 330 2.45 2.33 -27.59
N SER A 331 2.40 2.73 -28.83
CA SER A 331 3.19 3.87 -29.35
C SER A 331 2.99 5.15 -28.53
N ASP A 332 1.77 5.40 -28.07
CA ASP A 332 1.43 6.58 -27.24
C ASP A 332 1.97 6.48 -25.81
N ASP A 333 2.22 5.28 -25.33
CA ASP A 333 2.68 5.01 -23.97
C ASP A 333 4.22 5.16 -23.83
N ILE A 334 4.96 5.16 -24.92
CA ILE A 334 6.43 5.22 -24.93
C ILE A 334 6.96 6.43 -24.16
N ARG A 335 6.28 7.57 -24.23
CA ARG A 335 6.67 8.77 -23.49
C ARG A 335 6.61 8.58 -21.99
N ILE A 336 5.56 7.90 -21.49
CA ILE A 336 5.40 7.58 -20.07
C ILE A 336 6.48 6.61 -19.63
N LEU A 337 6.77 5.60 -20.43
CA LEU A 337 7.83 4.63 -20.14
C LEU A 337 9.20 5.31 -20.00
N ARG A 338 9.56 6.16 -20.95
CA ARG A 338 10.83 6.91 -20.94
C ARG A 338 10.91 7.90 -19.78
N ASP A 339 9.81 8.57 -19.43
CA ASP A 339 9.75 9.43 -18.25
C ASP A 339 10.01 8.66 -16.95
N ILE A 340 9.47 7.46 -16.83
CA ILE A 340 9.70 6.55 -15.69
C ILE A 340 11.17 6.16 -15.60
N GLU A 341 11.77 5.70 -16.71
CA GLU A 341 13.19 5.31 -16.78
C GLU A 341 14.12 6.46 -16.37
N GLN A 342 13.88 7.64 -16.94
CA GLN A 342 14.70 8.83 -16.68
C GLN A 342 14.54 9.31 -15.23
N TYR A 343 13.33 9.35 -14.72
CA TYR A 343 13.05 9.87 -13.37
C TYR A 343 13.65 9.01 -12.27
N TYR A 344 13.52 7.68 -12.41
CA TYR A 344 14.01 6.73 -11.42
C TYR A 344 15.41 6.17 -11.74
N SER A 345 16.06 6.64 -12.82
CA SER A 345 17.34 6.12 -13.28
C SER A 345 17.35 4.58 -13.38
N THR A 346 16.25 4.03 -13.88
CA THR A 346 16.06 2.58 -14.05
C THR A 346 16.03 2.20 -15.51
N GLN A 347 16.27 0.93 -15.79
CA GLN A 347 16.22 0.36 -17.13
C GLN A 347 15.01 -0.56 -17.23
N ILE A 348 14.19 -0.35 -18.27
CA ILE A 348 13.06 -1.21 -18.62
C ILE A 348 13.40 -1.78 -20.00
N ASP A 349 13.82 -3.04 -20.01
CA ASP A 349 14.30 -3.69 -21.24
C ASP A 349 13.13 -4.20 -22.10
N GLU A 350 13.36 -4.32 -23.40
CA GLU A 350 12.44 -5.07 -24.25
C GLU A 350 12.43 -6.53 -23.82
N MET A 351 11.25 -7.14 -23.78
CA MET A 351 11.13 -8.51 -23.32
C MET A 351 11.81 -9.48 -24.29
N PRO A 352 12.74 -10.33 -23.83
CA PRO A 352 13.42 -11.27 -24.70
C PRO A 352 12.46 -12.36 -25.22
N MET A 353 12.76 -12.90 -26.39
CA MET A 353 11.95 -13.99 -27.00
C MET A 353 11.90 -15.25 -26.14
N ASN A 354 12.98 -15.57 -25.40
CA ASN A 354 13.00 -16.68 -24.45
C ASN A 354 12.76 -16.18 -23.02
N VAL A 355 11.54 -16.33 -22.55
CA VAL A 355 11.08 -15.83 -21.25
C VAL A 355 11.07 -16.90 -20.15
N ALA A 356 11.30 -18.16 -20.47
CA ALA A 356 11.17 -19.29 -19.56
C ALA A 356 12.08 -19.18 -18.30
N ASP A 357 13.21 -18.48 -18.40
CA ASP A 357 14.21 -18.33 -17.33
C ASP A 357 14.06 -17.01 -16.54
N LEU A 358 13.02 -16.23 -16.77
CA LEU A 358 12.88 -14.90 -16.16
C LEU A 358 12.24 -14.90 -14.77
N ILE A 359 11.47 -15.96 -14.42
CA ILE A 359 10.67 -16.04 -13.18
C ILE A 359 11.14 -17.21 -12.33
#